data_f6a07fabf90d1d5180dde7e7e6fddc4e
#
_entry.id   f6a07fabf90d1d5180dde7e7e6fddc4e
#
_cell.length_a   1.000
_cell.length_b   1.000
_cell.length_c   1.000
_cell.angle_alpha   90.00
_cell.angle_beta   90.00
_cell.angle_gamma   90.00
#
_symmetry.space_group_name_H-M   'P 1'
#
loop_
_entity.id
_entity.type
_entity.pdbx_description
1 polymer ?
#
loop_
_entity_poly.entity_id
_entity_poly.type
_entity_poly.pdbx_seq_one_letter_code
_entity_poly.pdbx_strand_id
1 'polypeptide(L)'
;MTQEEINDKFIKENHCEKYLARDVSKFNPDVSYEVQTTTGFCVDEKKNPTEVGDDLVCVTIYDSDENEELDGTSILLSRKETLSLIEKLAKAASLLRREHTD
;
A
#
# COMPACT_ATOMS: atom_id res chain seq x y z
N MET A 1 -10.75 -13.63 -23.82
CA MET A 1 -10.02 -12.88 -22.77
C MET A 1 -9.83 -13.72 -21.53
N THR A 2 -8.63 -13.66 -20.95
CA THR A 2 -8.39 -14.26 -19.65
C THR A 2 -9.00 -13.40 -18.54
N GLN A 3 -9.16 -13.98 -17.35
CA GLN A 3 -9.65 -13.22 -16.19
C GLN A 3 -8.71 -12.07 -15.84
N GLU A 4 -7.41 -12.30 -15.94
CA GLU A 4 -6.40 -11.28 -15.69
C GLU A 4 -6.52 -10.10 -16.65
N GLU A 5 -6.72 -10.37 -17.95
CA GLU A 5 -6.91 -9.32 -18.95
C GLU A 5 -8.17 -8.50 -18.69
N ILE A 6 -9.26 -9.14 -18.27
CA ILE A 6 -10.51 -8.47 -17.92
C ILE A 6 -10.30 -7.55 -16.73
N ASN A 7 -9.62 -8.03 -15.70
CA ASN A 7 -9.34 -7.25 -14.50
C ASN A 7 -8.44 -6.06 -14.82
N ASP A 8 -7.38 -6.25 -15.59
CA ASP A 8 -6.47 -5.20 -16.00
C ASP A 8 -7.18 -4.11 -16.79
N LYS A 9 -8.02 -4.51 -17.72
CA LYS A 9 -8.80 -3.57 -18.52
C LYS A 9 -9.76 -2.75 -17.66
N PHE A 10 -10.46 -3.41 -16.74
CA PHE A 10 -11.38 -2.76 -15.82
C PHE A 10 -10.67 -1.75 -14.93
N ILE A 11 -9.52 -2.12 -14.38
CA ILE A 11 -8.71 -1.24 -13.54
C ILE A 11 -8.26 -0.02 -14.34
N LYS A 12 -7.74 -0.22 -15.56
CA LYS A 12 -7.32 0.88 -16.44
C LYS A 12 -8.44 1.87 -16.75
N GLU A 13 -9.64 1.36 -16.98
CA GLU A 13 -10.78 2.20 -17.36
C GLU A 13 -11.40 2.96 -16.19
N ASN A 14 -11.33 2.40 -14.99
CA ASN A 14 -12.10 2.89 -13.84
C ASN A 14 -11.23 3.37 -12.68
N HIS A 15 -9.92 3.21 -12.76
CA HIS A 15 -9.07 3.50 -11.61
C HIS A 15 -7.71 4.05 -11.99
N CYS A 16 -7.17 4.81 -11.07
CA CYS A 16 -5.83 5.37 -11.17
C CYS A 16 -4.99 4.94 -9.96
N GLU A 17 -4.13 3.97 -10.16
CA GLU A 17 -3.14 3.61 -9.14
C GLU A 17 -1.98 4.58 -9.19
N LYS A 18 -1.54 5.02 -8.01
CA LYS A 18 -0.41 5.90 -7.89
C LYS A 18 0.57 5.36 -6.85
N TYR A 19 1.71 4.95 -7.33
CA TYR A 19 2.84 4.59 -6.49
C TYR A 19 3.52 5.87 -6.01
N LEU A 20 3.63 6.06 -4.71
CA LEU A 20 4.17 7.28 -4.15
C LEU A 20 5.65 7.17 -3.82
N ALA A 21 6.03 6.20 -3.02
CA ALA A 21 7.43 6.07 -2.62
C ALA A 21 7.72 4.72 -1.98
N ARG A 22 8.98 4.29 -2.14
CA ARG A 22 9.55 3.21 -1.35
C ARG A 22 10.81 3.75 -0.70
N ASP A 23 10.91 3.55 0.61
CA ASP A 23 12.08 3.91 1.39
C ASP A 23 12.64 2.69 2.11
N VAL A 24 13.94 2.68 2.31
CA VAL A 24 14.62 1.65 3.09
C VAL A 24 14.76 2.13 4.52
N SER A 25 14.46 1.27 5.49
CA SER A 25 14.65 1.60 6.89
C SER A 25 16.13 1.70 7.23
N LYS A 26 16.52 2.74 7.97
CA LYS A 26 17.91 2.89 8.43
C LYS A 26 18.28 1.94 9.54
N PHE A 27 17.33 1.63 10.40
CA PHE A 27 17.56 0.75 11.54
C PHE A 27 17.46 -0.72 11.16
N ASN A 28 16.76 -1.01 10.06
CA ASN A 28 16.57 -2.36 9.55
C ASN A 28 16.81 -2.33 8.03
N PRO A 29 18.07 -2.38 7.57
CA PRO A 29 18.38 -2.18 6.15
C PRO A 29 17.77 -3.25 5.22
N ASP A 30 17.35 -4.39 5.73
CA ASP A 30 16.66 -5.41 4.95
C ASP A 30 15.15 -5.15 4.84
N VAL A 31 14.67 -4.12 5.52
CA VAL A 31 13.26 -3.75 5.52
C VAL A 31 13.05 -2.50 4.66
N SER A 32 12.09 -2.54 3.79
CA SER A 32 11.63 -1.37 3.04
C SER A 32 10.12 -1.20 3.21
N TYR A 33 9.64 0.00 2.99
CA TYR A 33 8.22 0.29 3.05
C TYR A 33 7.81 1.16 1.87
N GLU A 34 6.58 0.97 1.42
CA GLU A 34 6.05 1.75 0.31
C GLU A 34 4.60 2.14 0.54
N VAL A 35 4.18 3.21 -0.11
CA VAL A 35 2.82 3.70 -0.06
C VAL A 35 2.32 3.87 -1.49
N GLN A 36 1.10 3.43 -1.74
CA GLN A 36 0.45 3.66 -3.03
C GLN A 36 -1.05 3.82 -2.83
N THR A 37 -1.70 4.42 -3.81
CA THR A 37 -3.15 4.43 -3.86
C THR A 37 -3.64 3.28 -4.73
N THR A 38 -4.76 2.70 -4.36
CA THR A 38 -5.37 1.62 -5.13
C THR A 38 -6.89 1.71 -5.03
N THR A 39 -7.58 1.14 -6.00
CA THR A 39 -9.04 1.06 -5.96
C THR A 39 -9.46 -0.39 -5.85
N GLY A 40 -10.33 -0.66 -4.89
CA GLY A 40 -11.02 -1.93 -4.82
C GLY A 40 -12.07 -2.03 -5.92
N PHE A 41 -12.46 -3.24 -6.24
CA PHE A 41 -13.59 -3.49 -7.13
C PHE A 41 -14.30 -4.78 -6.73
N CYS A 42 -15.60 -4.83 -6.99
CA CYS A 42 -16.40 -6.01 -6.76
C CYS A 42 -16.34 -6.95 -7.96
N VAL A 43 -16.47 -8.23 -7.73
CA VAL A 43 -16.48 -9.24 -8.78
C VAL A 43 -17.75 -10.09 -8.70
N ASP A 44 -18.17 -10.62 -9.83
CA ASP A 44 -19.26 -11.58 -9.91
C ASP A 44 -18.78 -13.00 -9.58
N GLU A 45 -19.68 -13.99 -9.70
CA GLU A 45 -19.37 -15.41 -9.44
C GLU A 45 -18.27 -15.96 -10.34
N LYS A 46 -18.10 -15.39 -11.52
CA LYS A 46 -17.04 -15.76 -12.49
C LYS A 46 -15.78 -14.93 -12.30
N LYS A 47 -15.75 -14.11 -11.26
CA LYS A 47 -14.67 -13.19 -10.92
C LYS A 47 -14.40 -12.10 -11.96
N ASN A 48 -15.43 -11.72 -12.70
CA ASN A 48 -15.37 -10.56 -13.57
C ASN A 48 -15.65 -9.30 -12.74
N PRO A 49 -14.88 -8.21 -12.94
CA PRO A 49 -15.17 -6.95 -12.26
C PRO A 49 -16.55 -6.43 -12.65
N THR A 50 -17.35 -6.05 -11.66
CA THR A 50 -18.73 -5.58 -11.86
C THR A 50 -18.92 -4.12 -11.47
N GLU A 51 -18.19 -3.65 -10.48
CA GLU A 51 -18.27 -2.24 -10.05
C GLU A 51 -16.96 -1.80 -9.40
N VAL A 52 -16.70 -0.50 -9.46
CA VAL A 52 -15.56 0.12 -8.80
C VAL A 52 -15.90 0.32 -7.32
N GLY A 53 -15.01 -0.12 -6.46
CA GLY A 53 -15.11 0.13 -5.02
C GLY A 53 -14.45 1.44 -4.62
N ASP A 54 -14.23 1.60 -3.33
CA ASP A 54 -13.61 2.80 -2.78
C ASP A 54 -12.11 2.86 -3.11
N ASP A 55 -11.62 4.09 -3.23
CA ASP A 55 -10.19 4.34 -3.29
C ASP A 55 -9.57 4.11 -1.91
N LEU A 56 -8.44 3.43 -1.90
CA LEU A 56 -7.74 3.04 -0.67
C LEU A 56 -6.28 3.43 -0.75
N VAL A 57 -5.69 3.60 0.44
CA VAL A 57 -4.24 3.71 0.57
C VAL A 57 -3.70 2.34 0.96
N CYS A 58 -2.70 1.87 0.22
CA CYS A 58 -2.02 0.63 0.52
C CYS A 58 -0.63 0.94 1.09
N VAL A 59 -0.38 0.48 2.30
CA VAL A 59 0.95 0.57 2.92
C VAL A 59 1.51 -0.85 2.98
N THR A 60 2.69 -1.04 2.39
CA THR A 60 3.33 -2.35 2.32
C THR A 60 4.70 -2.28 2.97
N ILE A 61 4.99 -3.26 3.80
CA ILE A 61 6.31 -3.44 4.42
C ILE A 61 6.90 -4.70 3.82
N TYR A 62 8.10 -4.58 3.26
CA TYR A 62 8.85 -5.69 2.69
C TYR A 62 10.04 -6.02 3.58
N ASP A 63 10.28 -7.30 3.75
CA ASP A 63 11.45 -7.82 4.43
C ASP A 63 12.17 -8.76 3.46
N SER A 64 13.48 -8.63 3.30
CA SER A 64 14.25 -9.54 2.46
C SER A 64 14.82 -10.67 3.33
N ASP A 65 14.66 -11.91 2.83
CA ASP A 65 15.21 -13.08 3.50
C ASP A 65 16.65 -13.35 3.06
N GLU A 66 17.24 -14.44 3.56
CA GLU A 66 18.62 -14.85 3.26
C GLU A 66 18.84 -15.13 1.76
N ASN A 67 17.79 -15.39 1.01
CA ASN A 67 17.84 -15.64 -0.44
C ASN A 67 17.56 -14.37 -1.25
N GLU A 68 17.51 -13.22 -0.61
CA GLU A 68 17.16 -11.92 -1.20
C GLU A 68 15.74 -11.88 -1.78
N GLU A 69 14.87 -12.80 -1.39
CA GLU A 69 13.47 -12.76 -1.75
C GLU A 69 12.73 -11.76 -0.87
N LEU A 70 11.92 -10.92 -1.49
CA LEU A 70 11.10 -9.96 -0.78
C LEU A 70 9.80 -10.60 -0.36
N ASP A 71 9.51 -10.52 0.94
CA ASP A 71 8.23 -10.92 1.51
C ASP A 71 7.55 -9.67 2.04
N GLY A 72 6.33 -9.42 1.60
CA GLY A 72 5.62 -8.19 1.90
C GLY A 72 4.31 -8.42 2.64
N THR A 73 4.03 -7.52 3.57
CA THR A 73 2.76 -7.46 4.27
C THR A 73 2.12 -6.11 3.98
N SER A 74 0.89 -6.12 3.50
CA SER A 74 0.17 -4.91 3.13
C SER A 74 -1.04 -4.68 4.01
N ILE A 75 -1.33 -3.41 4.29
CA ILE A 75 -2.59 -3.00 4.88
C ILE A 75 -3.30 -2.03 3.94
N LEU A 76 -4.61 -2.15 3.88
CA LEU A 76 -5.45 -1.26 3.11
C LEU A 76 -6.19 -0.32 4.07
N LEU A 77 -6.10 0.96 3.81
CA LEU A 77 -6.66 2.00 4.66
C LEU A 77 -7.61 2.88 3.86
N SER A 78 -8.75 3.20 4.44
CA SER A 78 -9.62 4.25 3.93
C SER A 78 -8.94 5.61 4.10
N ARG A 79 -9.50 6.65 3.49
CA ARG A 79 -9.00 8.01 3.68
C ARG A 79 -9.01 8.41 5.16
N LYS A 80 -10.11 8.12 5.85
CA LYS A 80 -10.27 8.43 7.27
C LYS A 80 -9.24 7.70 8.14
N GLU A 81 -9.03 6.41 7.87
CA GLU A 81 -8.04 5.62 8.59
C GLU A 81 -6.62 6.12 8.32
N THR A 82 -6.34 6.51 7.09
CA THR A 82 -5.04 7.07 6.70
C THR A 82 -4.77 8.37 7.47
N LEU A 83 -5.74 9.28 7.52
CA LEU A 83 -5.60 10.53 8.24
C LEU A 83 -5.41 10.28 9.74
N SER A 84 -6.11 9.31 10.31
CA SER A 84 -5.95 8.90 11.71
C SER A 84 -4.54 8.37 11.97
N LEU A 85 -3.98 7.58 11.06
CA LEU A 85 -2.62 7.07 11.18
C LEU A 85 -1.60 8.20 11.13
N ILE A 86 -1.77 9.15 10.23
CA ILE A 86 -0.90 10.34 10.13
C ILE A 86 -0.87 11.08 11.46
N GLU A 87 -2.04 11.31 12.06
CA GLU A 87 -2.16 12.00 13.35
C GLU A 87 -1.40 11.25 14.45
N LYS A 88 -1.56 9.93 14.51
CA LYS A 88 -0.87 9.11 15.51
C LYS A 88 0.64 9.10 15.31
N LEU A 89 1.09 9.00 14.05
CA LEU A 89 2.51 9.05 13.73
C LEU A 89 3.12 10.41 14.07
N ALA A 90 2.42 11.50 13.75
CA ALA A 90 2.87 12.84 14.08
C ALA A 90 3.00 13.02 15.59
N LYS A 91 2.03 12.53 16.35
CA LYS A 91 2.08 12.58 17.81
C LYS A 91 3.26 11.77 18.36
N ALA A 92 3.47 10.58 17.86
CA ALA A 92 4.60 9.75 18.28
C ALA A 92 5.94 10.45 17.98
N ALA A 93 6.08 11.02 16.78
CA ALA A 93 7.28 11.76 16.41
C ALA A 93 7.54 12.93 17.35
N SER A 94 6.49 13.65 17.77
CA SER A 94 6.61 14.78 18.69
C SER A 94 7.08 14.40 20.10
N LEU A 95 6.94 13.13 20.46
CA LEU A 95 7.37 12.61 21.76
C LEU A 95 8.83 12.14 21.79
N LEU A 96 9.49 12.12 20.64
CA LEU A 96 10.90 11.75 20.58
C LEU A 96 11.76 12.82 21.23
N ARG A 97 12.61 12.40 22.14
CA ARG A 97 13.53 13.30 22.86
C ARG A 97 14.83 13.56 22.11
N ARG A 98 15.21 12.59 21.26
CA ARG A 98 16.41 12.69 20.44
C ARG A 98 16.08 12.24 19.03
N GLU A 99 16.51 13.02 18.07
CA GLU A 99 16.39 12.67 16.67
C GLU A 99 17.66 11.98 16.19
N HIS A 100 17.46 10.94 15.40
CA HIS A 100 18.59 10.33 14.71
C HIS A 100 18.97 11.22 13.54
N THR A 101 20.19 11.73 13.56
CA THR A 101 20.68 12.59 12.48
C THR A 101 21.36 11.73 11.43
N ASP A 102 20.92 11.87 10.23
CA ASP A 102 21.43 11.09 9.10
C ASP A 102 22.64 11.75 8.44
#